data_fc5f85d65687c68d427dd98224bdb66f
#
_entry.id   fc5f85d65687c68d427dd98224bdb66f
#
_cell.length_a   1.000
_cell.length_b   1.000
_cell.length_c   1.000
_cell.angle_alpha   90.00
_cell.angle_beta   90.00
_cell.angle_gamma   90.00
#
_symmetry.space_group_name_H-M   'P 1'
#
loop_
_entity.id
_entity.type
_entity.pdbx_description
1 polymer ?
#
loop_
_entity_poly.entity_id
_entity_poly.type
_entity_poly.pdbx_seq_one_letter_code
_entity_poly.pdbx_strand_id
1 'polypeptide(L)'
;MEKKHIRPAASAFLLMVTMSLLSTALSFFVGPVCEDMGFGRGSFTLYYSLMVATGAFSVSFLGKYMNEKGVRNIILVSAVWCGVGFLGLSFCRALWMFYVVGAAMGFFGTSCVYLCANITVQQSYSARDASMVMGVVMAGSGIGGMVWSNVVPGIISSFGWQMSYRILGVCWFALAMLSWLILGKQDLSGAVGKAGAVASSGKGVFRTGKFFMVFSVACILTMASCISQQLPSLLGGMGYDAAQVGLMVSVMTAFVAVGTVLEGLCCGKFGVVGTMISVTVFYAVGYGMLFFPGMIYVALAGLAFGSGSLGTLLPIVVRHVFGGRDYAAVWSMIMTVTSITSFLATPVWGMVYDVCGNYNPALITMPVLLGISVVLLMTLFRKKT
;
A
#
# COMPACT_ATOMS: atom_id res chain seq x y z
N MET A 1 3.65 21.72 22.97
CA MET A 1 2.58 21.58 21.95
C MET A 1 1.24 21.73 22.67
N GLU A 2 0.45 22.75 22.33
CA GLU A 2 -0.87 22.93 22.92
C GLU A 2 -1.79 21.75 22.59
N LYS A 3 -2.61 21.32 23.57
CA LYS A 3 -3.55 20.19 23.43
C LYS A 3 -4.45 20.26 22.18
N LYS A 4 -4.64 21.47 21.63
CA LYS A 4 -5.46 21.74 20.43
C LYS A 4 -4.83 21.18 19.14
N HIS A 5 -3.49 21.05 19.09
CA HIS A 5 -2.76 20.55 17.92
C HIS A 5 -2.55 19.01 17.93
N ILE A 6 -2.73 18.33 19.04
CA ILE A 6 -2.51 16.86 19.12
C ILE A 6 -3.69 16.08 18.52
N ARG A 7 -4.92 16.59 18.66
CA ARG A 7 -6.14 15.88 18.21
C ARG A 7 -6.16 15.53 16.72
N PRO A 8 -5.83 16.46 15.79
CA PRO A 8 -5.80 16.12 14.36
C PRO A 8 -4.77 15.04 14.02
N ALA A 9 -3.56 15.14 14.63
CA ALA A 9 -2.51 14.14 14.43
C ALA A 9 -2.92 12.77 14.96
N ALA A 10 -3.50 12.72 16.16
CA ALA A 10 -3.97 11.46 16.77
C ALA A 10 -5.11 10.83 15.94
N SER A 11 -6.06 11.64 15.46
CA SER A 11 -7.13 11.18 14.57
C SER A 11 -6.55 10.63 13.27
N ALA A 12 -5.66 11.37 12.60
CA ALA A 12 -5.04 10.94 11.35
C ALA A 12 -4.16 9.68 11.55
N PHE A 13 -3.42 9.58 12.65
CA PHE A 13 -2.66 8.39 13.01
C PHE A 13 -3.58 7.16 13.15
N LEU A 14 -4.69 7.31 13.87
CA LEU A 14 -5.64 6.22 14.07
C LEU A 14 -6.31 5.80 12.75
N LEU A 15 -6.56 6.72 11.82
CA LEU A 15 -7.01 6.40 10.48
C LEU A 15 -5.98 5.54 9.72
N MET A 16 -4.68 5.81 9.87
CA MET A 16 -3.64 4.99 9.26
C MET A 16 -3.56 3.59 9.88
N VAL A 17 -3.73 3.48 11.20
CA VAL A 17 -3.88 2.19 11.88
C VAL A 17 -5.10 1.43 11.35
N THR A 18 -6.22 2.13 11.15
CA THR A 18 -7.44 1.52 10.59
C THR A 18 -7.22 1.05 9.15
N MET A 19 -6.53 1.85 8.33
CA MET A 19 -6.23 1.50 6.93
C MET A 19 -5.43 0.20 6.81
N SER A 20 -4.57 -0.12 7.77
CA SER A 20 -3.79 -1.36 7.76
C SER A 20 -4.63 -2.64 7.86
N LEU A 21 -5.89 -2.56 8.32
CA LEU A 21 -6.86 -3.66 8.22
C LEU A 21 -7.16 -4.05 6.77
N LEU A 22 -7.22 -3.09 5.85
CA LEU A 22 -7.44 -3.39 4.44
C LEU A 22 -6.13 -3.75 3.72
N SER A 23 -5.01 -3.16 4.09
CA SER A 23 -3.74 -3.39 3.38
C SER A 23 -3.00 -4.64 3.86
N THR A 24 -3.00 -4.93 5.15
CA THR A 24 -2.22 -6.03 5.74
C THR A 24 -3.10 -7.21 6.17
N ALA A 25 -4.19 -6.95 6.89
CA ALA A 25 -4.98 -8.03 7.47
C ALA A 25 -5.66 -8.91 6.39
N LEU A 26 -6.11 -8.32 5.27
CA LEU A 26 -6.79 -9.07 4.21
C LEU A 26 -5.89 -10.11 3.51
N SER A 27 -4.57 -9.93 3.51
CA SER A 27 -3.63 -10.90 2.92
C SER A 27 -3.66 -12.26 3.61
N PHE A 28 -4.01 -12.31 4.92
CA PHE A 28 -4.11 -13.54 5.69
C PHE A 28 -5.34 -14.38 5.35
N PHE A 29 -6.33 -13.82 4.67
CA PHE A 29 -7.56 -14.54 4.28
C PHE A 29 -7.41 -15.34 2.97
N VAL A 30 -6.38 -15.08 2.18
CA VAL A 30 -6.21 -15.71 0.86
C VAL A 30 -6.13 -17.23 0.97
N GLY A 31 -5.28 -17.76 1.84
CA GLY A 31 -5.16 -19.21 2.05
C GLY A 31 -6.47 -19.83 2.59
N PRO A 32 -6.91 -19.44 3.79
CA PRO A 32 -8.08 -20.03 4.45
C PRO A 32 -9.37 -19.98 3.62
N VAL A 33 -9.63 -18.87 2.91
CA VAL A 33 -10.85 -18.76 2.08
C VAL A 33 -10.75 -19.63 0.82
N CYS A 34 -9.59 -19.64 0.16
CA CYS A 34 -9.39 -20.45 -1.04
C CYS A 34 -9.47 -21.95 -0.73
N GLU A 35 -8.93 -22.39 0.40
CA GLU A 35 -8.96 -23.78 0.83
C GLU A 35 -10.39 -24.23 1.21
N ASP A 36 -11.15 -23.39 1.94
CA ASP A 36 -12.51 -23.71 2.38
C ASP A 36 -13.53 -23.69 1.21
N MET A 37 -13.38 -22.73 0.30
CA MET A 37 -14.34 -22.48 -0.78
C MET A 37 -13.94 -23.10 -2.12
N GLY A 38 -12.73 -23.68 -2.23
CA GLY A 38 -12.21 -24.24 -3.48
C GLY A 38 -11.92 -23.21 -4.57
N PHE A 39 -11.63 -21.94 -4.19
CA PHE A 39 -11.32 -20.89 -5.15
C PHE A 39 -9.83 -20.89 -5.51
N GLY A 40 -9.52 -20.58 -6.78
CA GLY A 40 -8.15 -20.26 -7.18
C GLY A 40 -7.68 -18.96 -6.49
N ARG A 41 -6.42 -18.93 -6.04
CA ARG A 41 -5.83 -17.78 -5.34
C ARG A 41 -5.80 -16.53 -6.23
N GLY A 42 -5.51 -16.71 -7.52
CA GLY A 42 -5.52 -15.61 -8.49
C GLY A 42 -6.91 -15.02 -8.66
N SER A 43 -7.92 -15.87 -8.84
CA SER A 43 -9.31 -15.43 -8.95
C SER A 43 -9.79 -14.76 -7.66
N PHE A 44 -9.46 -15.30 -6.50
CA PHE A 44 -9.88 -14.70 -5.24
C PHE A 44 -9.23 -13.34 -5.01
N THR A 45 -7.93 -13.18 -5.22
CA THR A 45 -7.24 -11.90 -4.96
C THR A 45 -7.66 -10.77 -5.91
N LEU A 46 -8.39 -11.07 -6.99
CA LEU A 46 -8.98 -10.05 -7.86
C LEU A 46 -9.95 -9.12 -7.10
N TYR A 47 -10.63 -9.61 -6.03
CA TYR A 47 -11.49 -8.75 -5.22
C TYR A 47 -10.71 -7.59 -4.57
N TYR A 48 -9.47 -7.88 -4.11
CA TYR A 48 -8.60 -6.85 -3.55
C TYR A 48 -8.14 -5.85 -4.62
N SER A 49 -7.79 -6.34 -5.80
CA SER A 49 -7.45 -5.48 -6.93
C SER A 49 -8.60 -4.55 -7.32
N LEU A 50 -9.83 -5.06 -7.37
CA LEU A 50 -11.04 -4.26 -7.60
C LEU A 50 -11.25 -3.22 -6.49
N MET A 51 -11.00 -3.58 -5.23
CA MET A 51 -11.08 -2.67 -4.10
C MET A 51 -10.09 -1.50 -4.24
N VAL A 52 -8.84 -1.78 -4.64
CA VAL A 52 -7.82 -0.74 -4.87
C VAL A 52 -8.19 0.14 -6.06
N ALA A 53 -8.66 -0.44 -7.15
CA ALA A 53 -9.04 0.29 -8.37
C ALA A 53 -10.23 1.22 -8.11
N THR A 54 -11.29 0.74 -7.47
CA THR A 54 -12.46 1.57 -7.12
C THR A 54 -12.10 2.65 -6.11
N GLY A 55 -11.18 2.37 -5.19
CA GLY A 55 -10.63 3.37 -4.27
C GLY A 55 -9.88 4.49 -4.97
N ALA A 56 -9.02 4.16 -5.94
CA ALA A 56 -8.31 5.16 -6.73
C ALA A 56 -9.27 6.04 -7.55
N PHE A 57 -10.29 5.43 -8.14
CA PHE A 57 -11.33 6.14 -8.88
C PHE A 57 -12.17 7.06 -8.00
N SER A 58 -12.52 6.62 -6.79
CA SER A 58 -13.37 7.36 -5.85
C SER A 58 -12.75 8.67 -5.37
N VAL A 59 -11.42 8.75 -5.26
CA VAL A 59 -10.71 9.96 -4.81
C VAL A 59 -11.10 11.20 -5.60
N SER A 60 -11.28 11.05 -6.93
CA SER A 60 -11.67 12.16 -7.81
C SER A 60 -13.04 12.74 -7.50
N PHE A 61 -13.99 11.91 -7.06
CA PHE A 61 -15.34 12.32 -6.67
C PHE A 61 -15.38 12.79 -5.23
N LEU A 62 -14.76 12.03 -4.33
CA LEU A 62 -14.78 12.31 -2.90
C LEU A 62 -14.01 13.60 -2.57
N GLY A 63 -12.98 13.94 -3.33
CA GLY A 63 -12.27 15.20 -3.16
C GLY A 63 -13.19 16.43 -3.26
N LYS A 64 -14.13 16.44 -4.20
CA LYS A 64 -15.15 17.50 -4.31
C LYS A 64 -16.10 17.48 -3.13
N TYR A 65 -16.61 16.29 -2.79
CA TYR A 65 -17.54 16.11 -1.68
C TYR A 65 -16.93 16.50 -0.32
N MET A 66 -15.63 16.24 -0.13
CA MET A 66 -14.88 16.65 1.08
C MET A 66 -14.80 18.17 1.24
N ASN A 67 -14.70 18.91 0.13
CA ASN A 67 -14.71 20.38 0.16
C ASN A 67 -16.04 20.94 0.64
N GLU A 68 -17.15 20.27 0.29
CA GLU A 68 -18.50 20.75 0.61
C GLU A 68 -18.98 20.29 2.00
N LYS A 69 -18.71 19.04 2.35
CA LYS A 69 -19.26 18.38 3.55
C LYS A 69 -18.24 18.18 4.68
N GLY A 70 -16.96 18.46 4.41
CA GLY A 70 -15.86 18.31 5.36
C GLY A 70 -15.38 16.87 5.53
N VAL A 71 -14.12 16.74 5.94
CA VAL A 71 -13.42 15.44 6.14
C VAL A 71 -14.13 14.55 7.17
N ARG A 72 -14.68 15.15 8.21
CA ARG A 72 -15.33 14.45 9.34
C ARG A 72 -16.49 13.57 8.89
N ASN A 73 -17.34 14.06 7.99
CA ASN A 73 -18.49 13.30 7.49
C ASN A 73 -18.05 12.08 6.66
N ILE A 74 -16.97 12.22 5.93
CA ILE A 74 -16.41 11.10 5.14
C ILE A 74 -15.81 10.02 6.03
N ILE A 75 -15.14 10.39 7.13
CA ILE A 75 -14.66 9.41 8.11
C ILE A 75 -15.82 8.60 8.66
N LEU A 76 -16.95 9.24 8.99
CA LEU A 76 -18.14 8.55 9.47
C LEU A 76 -18.73 7.62 8.41
N VAL A 77 -18.85 8.08 7.17
CA VAL A 77 -19.33 7.26 6.06
C VAL A 77 -18.40 6.06 5.84
N SER A 78 -17.09 6.27 5.84
CA SER A 78 -16.10 5.18 5.72
C SER A 78 -16.20 4.19 6.88
N ALA A 79 -16.41 4.66 8.12
CA ALA A 79 -16.57 3.81 9.30
C ALA A 79 -17.74 2.83 9.12
N VAL A 80 -18.91 3.34 8.74
CA VAL A 80 -20.10 2.51 8.53
C VAL A 80 -19.95 1.64 7.29
N TRP A 81 -19.55 2.22 6.16
CA TRP A 81 -19.50 1.55 4.87
C TRP A 81 -18.55 0.36 4.84
N CYS A 82 -17.32 0.56 5.30
CA CYS A 82 -16.35 -0.54 5.34
C CYS A 82 -16.64 -1.53 6.47
N GLY A 83 -17.20 -1.07 7.60
CA GLY A 83 -17.68 -1.97 8.64
C GLY A 83 -18.75 -2.94 8.11
N VAL A 84 -19.76 -2.41 7.40
CA VAL A 84 -20.77 -3.22 6.71
C VAL A 84 -20.16 -4.07 5.59
N GLY A 85 -19.16 -3.55 4.87
CA GLY A 85 -18.42 -4.29 3.86
C GLY A 85 -17.72 -5.54 4.42
N PHE A 86 -17.03 -5.42 5.56
CA PHE A 86 -16.45 -6.57 6.25
C PHE A 86 -17.51 -7.60 6.68
N LEU A 87 -18.67 -7.14 7.17
CA LEU A 87 -19.78 -8.03 7.44
C LEU A 87 -20.26 -8.70 6.17
N GLY A 88 -20.36 -7.97 5.07
CA GLY A 88 -20.72 -8.51 3.75
C GLY A 88 -19.76 -9.61 3.29
N LEU A 89 -18.43 -9.40 3.44
CA LEU A 89 -17.43 -10.44 3.12
C LEU A 89 -17.66 -11.73 3.91
N SER A 90 -18.12 -11.64 5.16
CA SER A 90 -18.40 -12.82 6.00
C SER A 90 -19.56 -13.69 5.51
N PHE A 91 -20.46 -13.13 4.69
CA PHE A 91 -21.61 -13.84 4.13
C PHE A 91 -21.39 -14.29 2.68
N CYS A 92 -20.27 -13.92 2.06
CA CYS A 92 -19.97 -14.31 0.70
C CYS A 92 -19.78 -15.82 0.60
N ARG A 93 -20.50 -16.44 -0.36
CA ARG A 93 -20.43 -17.86 -0.68
C ARG A 93 -20.04 -18.14 -2.13
N ALA A 94 -19.97 -17.11 -2.94
CA ALA A 94 -19.57 -17.20 -4.35
C ALA A 94 -18.54 -16.13 -4.65
N LEU A 95 -17.64 -16.41 -5.59
CA LEU A 95 -16.51 -15.55 -5.94
C LEU A 95 -16.94 -14.15 -6.38
N TRP A 96 -18.01 -14.05 -7.19
CA TRP A 96 -18.54 -12.77 -7.66
C TRP A 96 -19.04 -11.86 -6.51
N MET A 97 -19.51 -12.45 -5.40
CA MET A 97 -19.95 -11.68 -4.23
C MET A 97 -18.76 -10.95 -3.59
N PHE A 98 -17.60 -11.61 -3.47
CA PHE A 98 -16.37 -10.97 -3.02
C PHE A 98 -15.97 -9.80 -3.93
N TYR A 99 -16.14 -9.92 -5.24
CA TYR A 99 -15.85 -8.84 -6.19
C TYR A 99 -16.73 -7.63 -5.98
N VAL A 100 -18.03 -7.83 -5.84
CA VAL A 100 -19.00 -6.74 -5.62
C VAL A 100 -18.75 -6.06 -4.29
N VAL A 101 -18.60 -6.84 -3.21
CA VAL A 101 -18.36 -6.28 -1.87
C VAL A 101 -16.98 -5.60 -1.81
N GLY A 102 -15.93 -6.21 -2.38
CA GLY A 102 -14.60 -5.62 -2.45
C GLY A 102 -14.60 -4.29 -3.22
N ALA A 103 -15.21 -4.25 -4.40
CA ALA A 103 -15.35 -3.03 -5.18
C ALA A 103 -16.13 -1.93 -4.42
N ALA A 104 -17.21 -2.30 -3.74
CA ALA A 104 -17.97 -1.38 -2.90
C ALA A 104 -17.13 -0.85 -1.72
N MET A 105 -16.41 -1.72 -1.01
CA MET A 105 -15.51 -1.31 0.08
C MET A 105 -14.41 -0.36 -0.39
N GLY A 106 -13.88 -0.57 -1.59
CA GLY A 106 -12.84 0.28 -2.16
C GLY A 106 -13.26 1.74 -2.26
N PHE A 107 -14.53 2.01 -2.57
CA PHE A 107 -15.01 3.37 -2.81
C PHE A 107 -14.84 4.31 -1.61
N PHE A 108 -15.06 3.84 -0.38
CA PHE A 108 -14.86 4.60 0.85
C PHE A 108 -13.73 4.05 1.75
N GLY A 109 -12.95 3.09 1.22
CA GLY A 109 -11.90 2.39 1.96
C GLY A 109 -10.53 3.07 1.89
N THR A 110 -9.55 2.35 1.37
CA THR A 110 -8.12 2.68 1.43
C THR A 110 -7.77 4.11 1.01
N SER A 111 -8.10 4.47 -0.23
CA SER A 111 -7.74 5.78 -0.80
C SER A 111 -8.46 6.93 -0.11
N CYS A 112 -9.71 6.72 0.29
CA CYS A 112 -10.51 7.70 1.01
C CYS A 112 -9.95 7.98 2.40
N VAL A 113 -9.63 6.94 3.17
CA VAL A 113 -9.07 7.05 4.52
C VAL A 113 -7.70 7.73 4.49
N TYR A 114 -6.85 7.35 3.52
CA TYR A 114 -5.57 8.00 3.28
C TYR A 114 -5.73 9.50 2.98
N LEU A 115 -6.67 9.85 2.11
CA LEU A 115 -6.97 11.23 1.75
C LEU A 115 -7.45 12.05 2.97
N CYS A 116 -8.35 11.46 3.79
CA CYS A 116 -8.84 12.08 5.02
C CYS A 116 -7.69 12.39 5.99
N ALA A 117 -6.78 11.43 6.22
CA ALA A 117 -5.64 11.63 7.10
C ALA A 117 -4.71 12.75 6.57
N ASN A 118 -4.43 12.73 5.27
CA ASN A 118 -3.57 13.71 4.61
C ASN A 118 -4.13 15.14 4.72
N ILE A 119 -5.42 15.33 4.40
CA ILE A 119 -6.09 16.62 4.49
C ILE A 119 -6.14 17.10 5.93
N THR A 120 -6.45 16.22 6.88
CA THR A 120 -6.50 16.58 8.31
C THR A 120 -5.16 17.14 8.79
N VAL A 121 -4.04 16.53 8.39
CA VAL A 121 -2.70 17.01 8.74
C VAL A 121 -2.39 18.34 8.05
N GLN A 122 -2.59 18.41 6.73
CA GLN A 122 -2.21 19.60 5.95
C GLN A 122 -3.00 20.84 6.34
N GLN A 123 -4.24 20.69 6.80
CA GLN A 123 -5.07 21.83 7.24
C GLN A 123 -4.82 22.23 8.69
N SER A 124 -4.36 21.30 9.53
CA SER A 124 -4.20 21.59 10.97
C SER A 124 -2.82 22.08 11.34
N TYR A 125 -1.83 21.97 10.45
CA TYR A 125 -0.44 22.32 10.76
C TYR A 125 0.18 23.23 9.71
N SER A 126 1.22 24.01 10.12
CA SER A 126 2.02 24.79 9.19
C SER A 126 2.74 23.88 8.18
N ALA A 127 3.10 24.39 7.00
CA ALA A 127 3.75 23.58 5.96
C ALA A 127 5.03 22.85 6.45
N ARG A 128 5.76 23.46 7.39
CA ARG A 128 6.95 22.87 8.01
C ARG A 128 6.59 21.75 8.97
N ASP A 129 5.62 21.96 9.84
CA ASP A 129 5.22 21.00 10.87
C ASP A 129 4.40 19.86 10.26
N ALA A 130 3.60 20.13 9.23
CA ALA A 130 2.80 19.13 8.53
C ALA A 130 3.64 17.99 7.95
N SER A 131 4.84 18.28 7.45
CA SER A 131 5.74 17.24 6.94
C SER A 131 6.21 16.28 8.04
N MET A 132 6.59 16.81 9.20
CA MET A 132 7.01 16.02 10.37
C MET A 132 5.85 15.20 10.92
N VAL A 133 4.68 15.85 11.11
CA VAL A 133 3.47 15.19 11.63
C VAL A 133 3.00 14.10 10.68
N MET A 134 3.09 14.33 9.36
CA MET A 134 2.71 13.31 8.36
C MET A 134 3.60 12.07 8.44
N GLY A 135 4.89 12.23 8.72
CA GLY A 135 5.79 11.10 8.97
C GLY A 135 5.33 10.24 10.15
N VAL A 136 4.94 10.87 11.26
CA VAL A 136 4.39 10.17 12.44
C VAL A 136 3.05 9.51 12.11
N VAL A 137 2.18 10.19 11.39
CA VAL A 137 0.86 9.66 10.97
C VAL A 137 1.02 8.44 10.06
N MET A 138 1.96 8.48 9.12
CA MET A 138 2.24 7.33 8.24
C MET A 138 2.78 6.12 9.01
N ALA A 139 3.54 6.33 10.09
CA ALA A 139 3.97 5.23 10.95
C ALA A 139 2.80 4.45 11.58
N GLY A 140 1.61 5.06 11.68
CA GLY A 140 0.39 4.42 12.11
C GLY A 140 0.01 3.20 11.27
N SER A 141 0.21 3.25 9.95
CA SER A 141 -0.05 2.10 9.06
C SER A 141 0.92 0.95 9.31
N GLY A 142 2.19 1.26 9.60
CA GLY A 142 3.19 0.25 9.97
C GLY A 142 2.87 -0.40 11.31
N ILE A 143 2.58 0.40 12.35
CA ILE A 143 2.22 -0.10 13.67
C ILE A 143 0.94 -0.94 13.61
N GLY A 144 -0.09 -0.47 12.90
CA GLY A 144 -1.31 -1.22 12.65
C GLY A 144 -1.04 -2.54 11.93
N GLY A 145 -0.21 -2.52 10.88
CA GLY A 145 0.21 -3.72 10.16
C GLY A 145 0.88 -4.75 11.07
N MET A 146 1.78 -4.30 11.96
CA MET A 146 2.42 -5.18 12.96
C MET A 146 1.41 -5.80 13.92
N VAL A 147 0.44 -5.02 14.41
CA VAL A 147 -0.59 -5.52 15.32
C VAL A 147 -1.46 -6.56 14.61
N TRP A 148 -1.99 -6.22 13.44
CA TRP A 148 -2.92 -7.09 12.71
C TRP A 148 -2.26 -8.35 12.20
N SER A 149 -1.00 -8.31 11.79
CA SER A 149 -0.28 -9.50 11.33
C SER A 149 -0.07 -10.55 12.43
N ASN A 150 -0.02 -10.13 13.70
CA ASN A 150 0.06 -11.06 14.83
C ASN A 150 -1.33 -11.51 15.33
N VAL A 151 -2.32 -10.64 15.26
CA VAL A 151 -3.65 -10.91 15.83
C VAL A 151 -4.54 -11.71 14.85
N VAL A 152 -4.52 -11.35 13.57
CA VAL A 152 -5.45 -11.92 12.58
C VAL A 152 -5.27 -13.42 12.36
N PRO A 153 -4.04 -13.97 12.24
CA PRO A 153 -3.87 -15.43 12.10
C PRO A 153 -4.47 -16.21 13.27
N GLY A 154 -4.30 -15.71 14.51
CA GLY A 154 -4.86 -16.31 15.71
C GLY A 154 -6.40 -16.27 15.72
N ILE A 155 -7.02 -15.18 15.26
CA ILE A 155 -8.47 -15.08 15.16
C ILE A 155 -8.98 -16.05 14.09
N ILE A 156 -8.32 -16.13 12.91
CA ILE A 156 -8.72 -17.04 11.84
C ILE A 156 -8.63 -18.49 12.28
N SER A 157 -7.55 -18.89 12.96
CA SER A 157 -7.38 -20.27 13.44
C SER A 157 -8.38 -20.67 14.52
N SER A 158 -8.81 -19.70 15.36
CA SER A 158 -9.74 -19.97 16.47
C SER A 158 -11.21 -19.93 16.08
N PHE A 159 -11.59 -19.02 15.18
CA PHE A 159 -12.99 -18.71 14.88
C PHE A 159 -13.37 -18.92 13.40
N GLY A 160 -12.43 -19.29 12.54
CA GLY A 160 -12.61 -19.38 11.10
C GLY A 160 -12.65 -18.01 10.41
N TRP A 161 -12.56 -18.00 9.08
CA TRP A 161 -12.45 -16.77 8.29
C TRP A 161 -13.72 -15.91 8.31
N GLN A 162 -14.93 -16.52 8.35
CA GLN A 162 -16.18 -15.79 8.36
C GLN A 162 -16.33 -14.92 9.62
N MET A 163 -16.08 -15.52 10.79
CA MET A 163 -16.16 -14.79 12.05
C MET A 163 -15.05 -13.77 12.18
N SER A 164 -13.88 -14.07 11.63
CA SER A 164 -12.76 -13.13 11.58
C SER A 164 -13.10 -11.86 10.80
N TYR A 165 -13.76 -11.96 9.65
CA TYR A 165 -14.25 -10.77 8.93
C TYR A 165 -15.23 -9.95 9.77
N ARG A 166 -16.12 -10.57 10.53
CA ARG A 166 -17.05 -9.85 11.42
C ARG A 166 -16.32 -9.09 12.52
N ILE A 167 -15.33 -9.74 13.15
CA ILE A 167 -14.48 -9.13 14.18
C ILE A 167 -13.73 -7.92 13.59
N LEU A 168 -13.11 -8.09 12.41
CA LEU A 168 -12.40 -6.99 11.75
C LEU A 168 -13.34 -5.85 11.34
N GLY A 169 -14.58 -6.14 10.97
CA GLY A 169 -15.60 -5.13 10.70
C GLY A 169 -15.92 -4.28 11.93
N VAL A 170 -16.07 -4.92 13.09
CA VAL A 170 -16.25 -4.22 14.37
C VAL A 170 -15.01 -3.40 14.75
N CYS A 171 -13.82 -3.96 14.58
CA CYS A 171 -12.57 -3.23 14.82
C CYS A 171 -12.42 -2.02 13.91
N TRP A 172 -12.72 -2.16 12.60
CA TRP A 172 -12.73 -1.04 11.66
C TRP A 172 -13.68 0.06 12.11
N PHE A 173 -14.93 -0.31 12.41
CA PHE A 173 -15.93 0.65 12.84
C PHE A 173 -15.52 1.37 14.14
N ALA A 174 -15.04 0.63 15.13
CA ALA A 174 -14.60 1.19 16.41
C ALA A 174 -13.43 2.16 16.25
N LEU A 175 -12.39 1.78 15.49
CA LEU A 175 -11.21 2.62 15.28
C LEU A 175 -11.52 3.87 14.46
N ALA A 176 -12.31 3.75 13.39
CA ALA A 176 -12.72 4.89 12.57
C ALA A 176 -13.67 5.82 13.35
N MET A 177 -14.57 5.27 14.16
CA MET A 177 -15.44 6.04 15.04
C MET A 177 -14.65 6.78 16.13
N LEU A 178 -13.64 6.12 16.72
CA LEU A 178 -12.76 6.74 17.69
C LEU A 178 -11.96 7.90 17.05
N SER A 179 -11.46 7.70 15.82
CA SER A 179 -10.82 8.77 15.05
C SER A 179 -11.77 9.95 14.81
N TRP A 180 -13.01 9.68 14.43
CA TRP A 180 -14.06 10.68 14.24
C TRP A 180 -14.37 11.47 15.51
N LEU A 181 -14.40 10.80 16.68
CA LEU A 181 -14.61 11.42 17.99
C LEU A 181 -13.43 12.32 18.39
N ILE A 182 -12.21 11.84 18.20
CA ILE A 182 -10.96 12.58 18.51
C ILE A 182 -10.85 13.84 17.67
N LEU A 183 -11.20 13.78 16.37
CA LEU A 183 -11.18 14.94 15.47
C LEU A 183 -12.14 16.04 15.94
N GLY A 184 -13.27 15.66 16.54
CA GLY A 184 -14.25 16.62 17.07
C GLY A 184 -14.90 17.47 15.96
N LYS A 185 -15.42 18.64 16.33
CA LYS A 185 -16.09 19.59 15.42
C LYS A 185 -15.08 20.55 14.75
N GLN A 186 -13.96 20.05 14.27
CA GLN A 186 -13.06 20.89 13.46
C GLN A 186 -13.63 21.03 12.05
N ASP A 187 -13.84 22.27 11.64
CA ASP A 187 -14.29 22.58 10.27
C ASP A 187 -13.05 22.54 9.36
N LEU A 188 -12.89 21.43 8.67
CA LEU A 188 -11.85 21.18 7.69
C LEU A 188 -12.43 21.24 6.27
N SER A 189 -13.38 22.15 6.03
CA SER A 189 -13.93 22.41 4.71
C SER A 189 -13.07 23.40 3.93
N GLY A 190 -12.92 23.23 2.63
CA GLY A 190 -12.38 24.25 1.72
C GLY A 190 -10.96 24.04 1.18
N ALA A 191 -10.23 22.93 1.44
CA ALA A 191 -8.80 22.81 1.08
C ALA A 191 -8.44 21.86 -0.07
N VAL A 192 -9.37 21.16 -0.66
CA VAL A 192 -9.07 20.21 -1.76
C VAL A 192 -8.80 20.90 -3.12
N GLY A 193 -9.08 22.20 -3.21
CA GLY A 193 -9.03 22.96 -4.46
C GLY A 193 -7.65 23.12 -5.14
N LYS A 194 -6.55 22.77 -4.46
CA LYS A 194 -5.19 22.97 -5.03
C LYS A 194 -4.45 21.71 -5.43
N ALA A 195 -4.89 20.52 -5.03
CA ALA A 195 -4.21 19.28 -5.35
C ALA A 195 -4.68 18.61 -6.68
N GLY A 196 -5.84 19.00 -7.19
CA GLY A 196 -6.45 18.39 -8.39
C GLY A 196 -6.27 19.15 -9.71
N ALA A 197 -5.65 20.32 -9.70
CA ALA A 197 -5.63 21.23 -10.85
C ALA A 197 -4.24 21.44 -11.47
N VAL A 198 -3.44 20.39 -11.61
CA VAL A 198 -2.18 20.48 -12.38
C VAL A 198 -2.19 19.45 -13.51
N ALA A 199 -3.06 19.65 -14.48
CA ALA A 199 -3.02 18.92 -15.73
C ALA A 199 -2.98 19.95 -16.88
N SER A 200 -1.80 20.47 -17.22
CA SER A 200 -1.61 21.02 -18.58
C SER A 200 -0.21 21.58 -18.83
N SER A 201 0.87 20.82 -18.80
CA SER A 201 2.09 21.21 -19.53
C SER A 201 2.97 20.04 -19.98
N GLY A 202 2.62 18.81 -19.68
CA GLY A 202 3.49 17.64 -19.91
C GLY A 202 3.47 17.00 -21.30
N LYS A 203 2.78 17.55 -22.32
CA LYS A 203 2.59 16.84 -23.63
C LYS A 203 3.89 16.42 -24.33
N GLY A 204 5.01 17.11 -24.11
CA GLY A 204 6.31 16.76 -24.69
C GLY A 204 7.10 15.73 -23.89
N VAL A 205 6.94 15.71 -22.55
CA VAL A 205 7.71 14.86 -21.62
C VAL A 205 7.33 13.40 -21.75
N PHE A 206 6.05 13.10 -22.01
CA PHE A 206 5.53 11.72 -22.14
C PHE A 206 6.05 10.97 -23.38
N ARG A 207 6.65 11.67 -24.35
CA ARG A 207 7.29 11.07 -25.53
C ARG A 207 8.79 10.85 -25.37
N THR A 208 9.37 11.20 -24.25
CA THR A 208 10.81 11.06 -24.03
C THR A 208 11.18 9.64 -23.61
N GLY A 209 12.31 9.11 -24.11
CA GLY A 209 12.81 7.80 -23.67
C GLY A 209 13.05 7.72 -22.17
N LYS A 210 13.35 8.85 -21.50
CA LYS A 210 13.49 8.93 -20.03
C LYS A 210 12.18 8.61 -19.31
N PHE A 211 11.03 9.08 -19.86
CA PHE A 211 9.73 8.78 -19.29
C PHE A 211 9.45 7.27 -19.32
N PHE A 212 9.67 6.62 -20.47
CA PHE A 212 9.46 5.17 -20.60
C PHE A 212 10.38 4.36 -19.71
N MET A 213 11.62 4.78 -19.48
CA MET A 213 12.53 4.11 -18.54
C MET A 213 12.01 4.18 -17.11
N VAL A 214 11.64 5.38 -16.63
CA VAL A 214 11.09 5.56 -15.26
C VAL A 214 9.76 4.84 -15.11
N PHE A 215 8.91 4.89 -16.14
CA PHE A 215 7.65 4.16 -16.22
C PHE A 215 7.87 2.64 -16.07
N SER A 216 8.78 2.04 -16.82
CA SER A 216 9.09 0.62 -16.75
C SER A 216 9.63 0.22 -15.37
N VAL A 217 10.52 1.03 -14.78
CA VAL A 217 11.02 0.82 -13.42
C VAL A 217 9.88 0.84 -12.41
N ALA A 218 8.98 1.82 -12.51
CA ALA A 218 7.82 1.93 -11.63
C ALA A 218 6.89 0.70 -11.73
N CYS A 219 6.62 0.22 -12.96
CA CYS A 219 5.82 -0.99 -13.20
C CYS A 219 6.48 -2.22 -12.56
N ILE A 220 7.78 -2.44 -12.78
CA ILE A 220 8.49 -3.62 -12.27
C ILE A 220 8.52 -3.60 -10.73
N LEU A 221 8.86 -2.46 -10.13
CA LEU A 221 8.86 -2.33 -8.66
C LEU A 221 7.46 -2.56 -8.06
N THR A 222 6.41 -2.04 -8.71
CA THR A 222 5.04 -2.25 -8.26
C THR A 222 4.64 -3.72 -8.39
N MET A 223 4.95 -4.36 -9.52
CA MET A 223 4.69 -5.79 -9.72
C MET A 223 5.39 -6.64 -8.65
N ALA A 224 6.64 -6.33 -8.35
CA ALA A 224 7.37 -6.98 -7.27
C ALA A 224 6.70 -6.73 -5.91
N SER A 225 6.25 -5.51 -5.59
CA SER A 225 5.64 -5.22 -4.29
C SER A 225 4.31 -5.96 -4.04
N CYS A 226 3.63 -6.39 -5.10
CA CYS A 226 2.36 -7.14 -4.99
C CYS A 226 2.51 -8.52 -4.34
N ILE A 227 3.73 -9.05 -4.19
CA ILE A 227 3.98 -10.29 -3.43
C ILE A 227 3.49 -10.16 -1.98
N SER A 228 3.49 -8.96 -1.41
CA SER A 228 3.05 -8.75 -0.02
C SER A 228 1.62 -9.23 0.24
N GLN A 229 0.75 -9.24 -0.77
CA GLN A 229 -0.61 -9.78 -0.68
C GLN A 229 -0.65 -11.31 -0.66
N GLN A 230 0.35 -11.97 -1.21
CA GLN A 230 0.49 -13.43 -1.23
C GLN A 230 1.47 -13.95 -0.18
N LEU A 231 2.16 -13.06 0.53
CA LEU A 231 3.25 -13.42 1.44
C LEU A 231 2.81 -14.38 2.55
N PRO A 232 1.66 -14.20 3.23
CA PRO A 232 1.20 -15.16 4.22
C PRO A 232 0.99 -16.56 3.63
N SER A 233 0.39 -16.65 2.44
CA SER A 233 0.17 -17.91 1.74
C SER A 233 1.47 -18.55 1.24
N LEU A 234 2.45 -17.73 0.83
CA LEU A 234 3.78 -18.19 0.44
C LEU A 234 4.51 -18.80 1.63
N LEU A 235 4.57 -18.10 2.77
CA LEU A 235 5.24 -18.56 3.98
C LEU A 235 4.56 -19.80 4.57
N GLY A 236 3.24 -19.85 4.60
CA GLY A 236 2.49 -21.05 4.99
C GLY A 236 2.80 -22.25 4.10
N GLY A 237 2.93 -22.04 2.78
CA GLY A 237 3.36 -23.07 1.82
C GLY A 237 4.81 -23.56 2.03
N MET A 238 5.65 -22.77 2.69
CA MET A 238 7.02 -23.15 3.10
C MET A 238 7.03 -23.96 4.41
N GLY A 239 5.89 -24.18 5.05
CA GLY A 239 5.75 -24.97 6.27
C GLY A 239 5.80 -24.17 7.58
N TYR A 240 5.76 -22.84 7.53
CA TYR A 240 5.67 -22.00 8.72
C TYR A 240 4.24 -22.00 9.26
N ASP A 241 4.10 -22.09 10.58
CA ASP A 241 2.80 -22.01 11.23
C ASP A 241 2.22 -20.58 11.21
N ALA A 242 0.92 -20.46 11.52
CA ALA A 242 0.21 -19.18 11.43
C ALA A 242 0.82 -18.08 12.34
N ALA A 243 1.34 -18.45 13.51
CA ALA A 243 1.97 -17.51 14.44
C ALA A 243 3.33 -17.03 13.91
N GLN A 244 4.13 -17.94 13.35
CA GLN A 244 5.40 -17.62 12.69
C GLN A 244 5.18 -16.71 11.48
N VAL A 245 4.20 -17.02 10.63
CA VAL A 245 3.82 -16.20 9.49
C VAL A 245 3.42 -14.78 9.94
N GLY A 246 2.61 -14.68 10.99
CA GLY A 246 2.22 -13.39 11.55
C GLY A 246 3.43 -12.57 12.03
N LEU A 247 4.35 -13.20 12.75
CA LEU A 247 5.58 -12.58 13.21
C LEU A 247 6.46 -12.12 12.04
N MET A 248 6.64 -12.96 11.03
CA MET A 248 7.45 -12.64 9.84
C MET A 248 6.89 -11.45 9.06
N VAL A 249 5.57 -11.39 8.85
CA VAL A 249 4.91 -10.24 8.21
C VAL A 249 5.05 -8.98 9.07
N SER A 250 4.97 -9.13 10.39
CA SER A 250 5.20 -8.04 11.36
C SER A 250 6.61 -7.47 11.23
N VAL A 251 7.61 -8.35 11.22
CA VAL A 251 9.04 -7.97 11.04
C VAL A 251 9.26 -7.31 9.69
N MET A 252 8.68 -7.83 8.61
CA MET A 252 8.74 -7.18 7.30
C MET A 252 8.17 -5.77 7.34
N THR A 253 7.02 -5.57 8.01
CA THR A 253 6.40 -4.24 8.13
C THR A 253 7.29 -3.28 8.93
N ALA A 254 7.97 -3.75 9.97
CA ALA A 254 8.98 -2.98 10.70
C ALA A 254 10.15 -2.59 9.80
N PHE A 255 10.64 -3.51 8.99
CA PHE A 255 11.72 -3.24 8.03
C PHE A 255 11.30 -2.22 6.95
N VAL A 256 10.03 -2.19 6.53
CA VAL A 256 9.52 -1.13 5.64
C VAL A 256 9.67 0.24 6.30
N ALA A 257 9.24 0.37 7.56
CA ALA A 257 9.32 1.63 8.28
C ALA A 257 10.77 2.11 8.49
N VAL A 258 11.65 1.20 8.89
CA VAL A 258 13.10 1.50 9.05
C VAL A 258 13.73 1.80 7.68
N GLY A 259 13.39 1.01 6.67
CA GLY A 259 13.91 1.14 5.31
C GLY A 259 13.63 2.50 4.71
N THR A 260 12.39 3.00 4.80
CA THR A 260 12.02 4.30 4.26
C THR A 260 12.80 5.45 4.88
N VAL A 261 13.11 5.38 6.18
CA VAL A 261 13.96 6.38 6.88
C VAL A 261 15.41 6.27 6.38
N LEU A 262 15.96 5.06 6.31
CA LEU A 262 17.33 4.83 5.83
C LEU A 262 17.50 5.25 4.38
N GLU A 263 16.54 4.99 3.52
CA GLU A 263 16.51 5.43 2.12
C GLU A 263 16.63 6.96 2.01
N GLY A 264 15.85 7.68 2.82
CA GLY A 264 15.95 9.15 2.88
C GLY A 264 17.33 9.65 3.30
N LEU A 265 17.93 9.03 4.32
CA LEU A 265 19.29 9.36 4.79
C LEU A 265 20.36 8.99 3.77
N CYS A 266 20.23 7.84 3.11
CA CYS A 266 21.15 7.40 2.08
C CYS A 266 21.13 8.30 0.83
N CYS A 267 19.95 8.82 0.45
CA CYS A 267 19.85 9.82 -0.62
C CYS A 267 20.70 11.06 -0.37
N GLY A 268 20.80 11.49 0.89
CA GLY A 268 21.64 12.62 1.27
C GLY A 268 23.15 12.35 1.17
N LYS A 269 23.58 11.09 1.37
CA LYS A 269 25.01 10.71 1.38
C LYS A 269 25.49 10.17 0.03
N PHE A 270 24.75 9.27 -0.60
CA PHE A 270 25.14 8.53 -1.80
C PHE A 270 24.44 9.03 -3.07
N GLY A 271 23.59 10.05 -2.92
CA GLY A 271 22.76 10.57 -4.01
C GLY A 271 21.56 9.66 -4.31
N VAL A 272 20.58 10.24 -5.00
CA VAL A 272 19.29 9.61 -5.31
C VAL A 272 19.47 8.35 -6.16
N VAL A 273 20.35 8.42 -7.16
CA VAL A 273 20.59 7.35 -8.14
C VAL A 273 21.26 6.15 -7.50
N GLY A 274 22.34 6.39 -6.77
CA GLY A 274 23.09 5.32 -6.09
C GLY A 274 22.20 4.60 -5.07
N THR A 275 21.40 5.35 -4.29
CA THR A 275 20.45 4.78 -3.33
C THR A 275 19.39 3.92 -4.02
N MET A 276 18.77 4.43 -5.12
CA MET A 276 17.74 3.69 -5.85
C MET A 276 18.27 2.37 -6.43
N ILE A 277 19.48 2.41 -7.03
CA ILE A 277 20.12 1.20 -7.57
C ILE A 277 20.43 0.21 -6.45
N SER A 278 21.04 0.66 -5.34
CA SER A 278 21.37 -0.21 -4.21
C SER A 278 20.15 -0.88 -3.60
N VAL A 279 19.06 -0.14 -3.40
CA VAL A 279 17.79 -0.68 -2.89
C VAL A 279 17.17 -1.67 -3.88
N THR A 280 17.19 -1.38 -5.18
CA THR A 280 16.66 -2.31 -6.20
C THR A 280 17.48 -3.61 -6.26
N VAL A 281 18.81 -3.53 -6.13
CA VAL A 281 19.69 -4.73 -6.04
C VAL A 281 19.36 -5.52 -4.77
N PHE A 282 19.23 -4.84 -3.62
CA PHE A 282 18.89 -5.51 -2.36
C PHE A 282 17.51 -6.17 -2.42
N TYR A 283 16.56 -5.55 -3.13
CA TYR A 283 15.25 -6.12 -3.42
C TYR A 283 15.36 -7.42 -4.23
N ALA A 284 16.15 -7.42 -5.30
CA ALA A 284 16.40 -8.61 -6.12
C ALA A 284 17.05 -9.75 -5.31
N VAL A 285 18.03 -9.40 -4.48
CA VAL A 285 18.68 -10.34 -3.54
C VAL A 285 17.65 -10.91 -2.56
N GLY A 286 16.74 -10.06 -2.03
CA GLY A 286 15.66 -10.48 -1.13
C GLY A 286 14.80 -11.59 -1.74
N TYR A 287 14.42 -11.46 -3.01
CA TYR A 287 13.69 -12.53 -3.72
C TYR A 287 14.50 -13.82 -3.84
N GLY A 288 15.81 -13.72 -4.16
CA GLY A 288 16.69 -14.87 -4.23
C GLY A 288 16.86 -15.59 -2.89
N MET A 289 16.89 -14.82 -1.78
CA MET A 289 17.06 -15.38 -0.44
C MET A 289 15.83 -16.14 0.07
N LEU A 290 14.64 -15.97 -0.54
CA LEU A 290 13.45 -16.75 -0.21
C LEU A 290 13.61 -18.26 -0.48
N PHE A 291 14.56 -18.64 -1.34
CA PHE A 291 14.87 -20.07 -1.57
C PHE A 291 15.70 -20.73 -0.45
N PHE A 292 16.22 -19.94 0.47
CA PHE A 292 17.07 -20.41 1.58
C PHE A 292 16.36 -20.19 2.92
N PRO A 293 15.79 -21.23 3.55
CA PRO A 293 15.02 -21.09 4.81
C PRO A 293 15.79 -20.37 5.94
N GLY A 294 17.11 -20.59 6.02
CA GLY A 294 17.96 -19.92 7.01
C GLY A 294 18.16 -18.41 6.78
N MET A 295 17.80 -17.88 5.61
CA MET A 295 17.96 -16.48 5.21
C MET A 295 16.62 -15.72 5.12
N ILE A 296 15.53 -16.28 5.67
CA ILE A 296 14.19 -15.71 5.52
C ILE A 296 14.08 -14.26 6.00
N TYR A 297 14.71 -13.90 7.11
CA TYR A 297 14.66 -12.53 7.61
C TYR A 297 15.45 -11.54 6.73
N VAL A 298 16.54 -12.01 6.09
CA VAL A 298 17.27 -11.20 5.09
C VAL A 298 16.42 -11.01 3.85
N ALA A 299 15.71 -12.06 3.41
CA ALA A 299 14.74 -11.98 2.34
C ALA A 299 13.65 -10.94 2.64
N LEU A 300 13.04 -11.03 3.82
CA LEU A 300 12.00 -10.09 4.25
C LEU A 300 12.51 -8.64 4.33
N ALA A 301 13.75 -8.44 4.80
CA ALA A 301 14.37 -7.12 4.76
C ALA A 301 14.53 -6.59 3.33
N GLY A 302 15.05 -7.39 2.41
CA GLY A 302 15.17 -7.02 1.01
C GLY A 302 13.82 -6.66 0.36
N LEU A 303 12.80 -7.49 0.60
CA LEU A 303 11.42 -7.24 0.13
C LEU A 303 10.86 -5.94 0.72
N ALA A 304 11.10 -5.69 1.99
CA ALA A 304 10.60 -4.53 2.71
C ALA A 304 11.22 -3.22 2.17
N PHE A 305 12.54 -3.17 2.06
CA PHE A 305 13.24 -2.01 1.49
C PHE A 305 12.79 -1.74 0.06
N GLY A 306 12.73 -2.77 -0.79
CA GLY A 306 12.27 -2.61 -2.16
C GLY A 306 10.85 -2.09 -2.29
N SER A 307 9.91 -2.62 -1.49
CA SER A 307 8.52 -2.15 -1.50
C SER A 307 8.37 -0.73 -0.94
N GLY A 308 9.15 -0.36 0.08
CA GLY A 308 9.19 0.98 0.66
C GLY A 308 9.64 2.05 -0.34
N SER A 309 10.55 1.69 -1.23
CA SER A 309 11.14 2.60 -2.24
C SER A 309 10.11 3.19 -3.22
N LEU A 310 8.97 2.54 -3.43
CA LEU A 310 7.87 3.07 -4.26
C LEU A 310 7.30 4.37 -3.69
N GLY A 311 7.21 4.47 -2.36
CA GLY A 311 6.68 5.66 -1.69
C GLY A 311 7.73 6.74 -1.42
N THR A 312 8.99 6.36 -1.27
CA THR A 312 10.07 7.25 -0.85
C THR A 312 11.00 7.64 -1.98
N LEU A 313 11.63 6.68 -2.64
CA LEU A 313 12.65 6.93 -3.64
C LEU A 313 12.09 7.29 -5.01
N LEU A 314 11.04 6.61 -5.45
CA LEU A 314 10.47 6.82 -6.78
C LEU A 314 10.02 8.27 -7.02
N PRO A 315 9.30 8.96 -6.09
CA PRO A 315 8.98 10.38 -6.26
C PRO A 315 10.23 11.26 -6.35
N ILE A 316 11.29 10.95 -5.58
CA ILE A 316 12.54 11.69 -5.59
C ILE A 316 13.26 11.52 -6.94
N VAL A 317 13.30 10.29 -7.48
CA VAL A 317 13.85 9.99 -8.81
C VAL A 317 13.09 10.75 -9.90
N VAL A 318 11.76 10.75 -9.87
CA VAL A 318 10.94 11.50 -10.82
C VAL A 318 11.27 12.98 -10.77
N ARG A 319 11.35 13.55 -9.57
CA ARG A 319 11.71 14.97 -9.40
C ARG A 319 13.13 15.29 -9.89
N HIS A 320 14.07 14.34 -9.68
CA HIS A 320 15.46 14.49 -10.12
C HIS A 320 15.60 14.45 -11.65
N VAL A 321 14.83 13.56 -12.32
CA VAL A 321 14.89 13.35 -13.77
C VAL A 321 14.16 14.43 -14.56
N PHE A 322 12.96 14.83 -14.10
CA PHE A 322 12.05 15.72 -14.85
C PHE A 322 12.03 17.17 -14.29
N GLY A 323 12.65 17.40 -13.15
CA GLY A 323 12.67 18.72 -12.50
C GLY A 323 11.33 19.08 -11.84
N GLY A 324 11.29 20.24 -11.18
CA GLY A 324 10.10 20.66 -10.44
C GLY A 324 8.91 21.06 -11.32
N ARG A 325 9.17 21.55 -12.55
CA ARG A 325 8.13 22.07 -13.45
C ARG A 325 7.19 20.97 -13.96
N ASP A 326 7.75 19.83 -14.38
CA ASP A 326 6.99 18.75 -14.97
C ASP A 326 6.69 17.63 -13.96
N TYR A 327 7.22 17.74 -12.74
CA TYR A 327 7.09 16.73 -11.68
C TYR A 327 5.64 16.30 -11.44
N ALA A 328 4.73 17.25 -11.24
CA ALA A 328 3.36 16.94 -10.88
C ALA A 328 2.62 16.15 -11.97
N ALA A 329 2.82 16.53 -13.23
CA ALA A 329 2.20 15.85 -14.37
C ALA A 329 2.77 14.42 -14.54
N VAL A 330 4.09 14.27 -14.49
CA VAL A 330 4.76 12.97 -14.61
C VAL A 330 4.42 12.07 -13.43
N TRP A 331 4.44 12.62 -12.20
CA TRP A 331 4.13 11.85 -10.99
C TRP A 331 2.69 11.34 -10.99
N SER A 332 1.70 12.16 -11.39
CA SER A 332 0.32 11.69 -11.48
C SER A 332 0.14 10.56 -12.50
N MET A 333 0.85 10.63 -13.63
CA MET A 333 0.82 9.56 -14.63
C MET A 333 1.46 8.27 -14.10
N ILE A 334 2.59 8.37 -13.41
CA ILE A 334 3.26 7.22 -12.78
C ILE A 334 2.35 6.60 -11.72
N MET A 335 1.68 7.40 -10.88
CA MET A 335 0.70 6.89 -9.91
C MET A 335 -0.46 6.15 -10.56
N THR A 336 -0.97 6.65 -11.69
CA THR A 336 -2.01 5.95 -12.46
C THR A 336 -1.51 4.60 -12.96
N VAL A 337 -0.31 4.57 -13.50
CA VAL A 337 0.30 3.35 -14.02
C VAL A 337 0.59 2.33 -12.93
N THR A 338 1.15 2.77 -11.80
CA THR A 338 1.39 1.87 -10.66
C THR A 338 0.09 1.28 -10.12
N SER A 339 -1.01 2.05 -10.13
CA SER A 339 -2.33 1.55 -9.76
C SER A 339 -2.85 0.48 -10.72
N ILE A 340 -2.71 0.71 -12.04
CA ILE A 340 -3.09 -0.27 -13.07
C ILE A 340 -2.20 -1.52 -12.95
N THR A 341 -0.90 -1.34 -12.78
CA THR A 341 0.05 -2.45 -12.60
C THR A 341 -0.30 -3.28 -11.36
N SER A 342 -0.60 -2.64 -10.24
CA SER A 342 -1.00 -3.32 -9.01
C SER A 342 -2.32 -4.10 -9.19
N PHE A 343 -3.29 -3.50 -9.90
CA PHE A 343 -4.55 -4.16 -10.24
C PHE A 343 -4.34 -5.46 -11.01
N LEU A 344 -3.45 -5.45 -12.00
CA LEU A 344 -3.16 -6.62 -12.83
C LEU A 344 -2.21 -7.61 -12.14
N ALA A 345 -1.18 -7.13 -11.46
CA ALA A 345 -0.13 -7.97 -10.90
C ALA A 345 -0.59 -8.80 -9.70
N THR A 346 -1.47 -8.26 -8.85
CA THR A 346 -1.93 -8.97 -7.65
C THR A 346 -2.59 -10.32 -7.97
N PRO A 347 -3.55 -10.40 -8.94
CA PRO A 347 -4.11 -11.70 -9.36
C PRO A 347 -3.08 -12.59 -10.07
N VAL A 348 -2.16 -12.00 -10.84
CA VAL A 348 -1.14 -12.78 -11.57
C VAL A 348 -0.27 -13.59 -10.61
N TRP A 349 0.13 -13.04 -9.47
CA TRP A 349 0.83 -13.78 -8.43
C TRP A 349 0.05 -15.02 -7.94
N GLY A 350 -1.26 -14.86 -7.71
CA GLY A 350 -2.13 -15.98 -7.34
C GLY A 350 -2.29 -16.99 -8.46
N MET A 351 -2.46 -16.54 -9.73
CA MET A 351 -2.58 -17.42 -10.90
C MET A 351 -1.32 -18.26 -11.12
N VAL A 352 -0.13 -17.72 -10.87
CA VAL A 352 1.11 -18.50 -10.93
C VAL A 352 1.05 -19.68 -9.97
N TYR A 353 0.56 -19.45 -8.75
CA TYR A 353 0.36 -20.55 -7.80
C TYR A 353 -0.70 -21.54 -8.26
N ASP A 354 -1.83 -21.06 -8.78
CA ASP A 354 -2.94 -21.91 -9.23
C ASP A 354 -2.52 -22.86 -10.37
N VAL A 355 -1.63 -22.39 -11.27
CA VAL A 355 -1.15 -23.17 -12.41
C VAL A 355 0.02 -24.08 -12.05
N CYS A 356 0.98 -23.57 -11.27
CA CYS A 356 2.25 -24.26 -11.01
C CYS A 356 2.28 -25.02 -9.67
N GLY A 357 1.26 -24.83 -8.80
CA GLY A 357 1.23 -25.38 -7.45
C GLY A 357 2.23 -24.74 -6.46
N ASN A 358 3.03 -23.79 -6.92
CA ASN A 358 4.03 -23.08 -6.13
C ASN A 358 4.32 -21.68 -6.69
N TYR A 359 5.02 -20.84 -5.92
CA TYR A 359 5.42 -19.49 -6.34
C TYR A 359 6.80 -19.43 -7.02
N ASN A 360 7.52 -20.55 -7.18
CA ASN A 360 8.89 -20.56 -7.68
C ASN A 360 9.09 -19.84 -9.02
N PRO A 361 8.21 -20.01 -10.04
CA PRO A 361 8.37 -19.31 -11.31
C PRO A 361 8.36 -17.78 -11.15
N ALA A 362 7.46 -17.27 -10.31
CA ALA A 362 7.38 -15.85 -10.04
C ALA A 362 8.59 -15.36 -9.23
N LEU A 363 9.04 -16.14 -8.22
CA LEU A 363 10.22 -15.81 -7.40
C LEU A 363 11.52 -15.76 -8.23
N ILE A 364 11.63 -16.57 -9.29
CA ILE A 364 12.79 -16.55 -10.21
C ILE A 364 12.67 -15.38 -11.19
N THR A 365 11.48 -15.07 -11.67
CA THR A 365 11.26 -14.03 -12.68
C THR A 365 11.51 -12.63 -12.10
N MET A 366 11.14 -12.40 -10.83
CA MET A 366 11.24 -11.07 -10.23
C MET A 366 12.68 -10.55 -10.10
N PRO A 367 13.68 -11.31 -9.64
CA PRO A 367 15.07 -10.86 -9.65
C PRO A 367 15.56 -10.46 -11.04
N VAL A 368 15.14 -11.18 -12.08
CA VAL A 368 15.51 -10.85 -13.48
C VAL A 368 14.90 -9.52 -13.90
N LEU A 369 13.63 -9.30 -13.63
CA LEU A 369 12.95 -8.02 -13.91
C LEU A 369 13.55 -6.86 -13.10
N LEU A 370 13.87 -7.08 -11.84
CA LEU A 370 14.56 -6.10 -11.01
C LEU A 370 15.97 -5.80 -11.53
N GLY A 371 16.69 -6.82 -12.04
CA GLY A 371 17.96 -6.63 -12.75
C GLY A 371 17.81 -5.74 -13.99
N ILE A 372 16.75 -5.93 -14.78
CA ILE A 372 16.41 -5.03 -15.90
C ILE A 372 16.18 -3.61 -15.40
N SER A 373 15.47 -3.43 -14.28
CA SER A 373 15.27 -2.11 -13.67
C SER A 373 16.57 -1.43 -13.28
N VAL A 374 17.54 -2.18 -12.75
CA VAL A 374 18.89 -1.66 -12.44
C VAL A 374 19.59 -1.17 -13.71
N VAL A 375 19.56 -1.95 -14.78
CA VAL A 375 20.14 -1.56 -16.08
C VAL A 375 19.45 -0.31 -16.64
N LEU A 376 18.13 -0.22 -16.56
CA LEU A 376 17.38 0.97 -16.99
C LEU A 376 17.77 2.21 -16.17
N LEU A 377 17.90 2.07 -14.86
CA LEU A 377 18.36 3.16 -13.99
C LEU A 377 19.80 3.59 -14.34
N MET A 378 20.71 2.64 -14.52
CA MET A 378 22.09 2.96 -14.92
C MET A 378 22.14 3.68 -16.27
N THR A 379 21.38 3.25 -17.27
CA THR A 379 21.35 3.89 -18.59
C THR A 379 20.69 5.28 -18.55
N LEU A 380 19.66 5.45 -17.72
CA LEU A 380 18.96 6.73 -17.53
C LEU A 380 19.93 7.83 -17.03
N PHE A 381 20.87 7.46 -16.17
CA PHE A 381 21.78 8.39 -15.52
C PHE A 381 23.18 8.46 -16.15
N ARG A 382 23.58 7.47 -16.98
CA ARG A 382 24.87 7.48 -17.70
C ARG A 382 24.98 8.59 -18.75
N LYS A 383 23.89 9.16 -19.23
CA LYS A 383 23.85 10.25 -20.24
C LYS A 383 24.03 11.66 -19.66
N LYS A 384 24.54 11.82 -18.44
CA LYS A 384 24.84 13.13 -17.82
C LYS A 384 26.32 13.40 -17.60
N THR A 385 27.20 12.60 -18.21
CA THR A 385 28.65 12.93 -18.39
C THR A 385 28.91 13.28 -19.90
#